data_ab5cddbe0e7b3252e8ebbbb59c8451c0
#
_entry.id   ab5cddbe0e7b3252e8ebbbb59c8451c0
#
_cell.length_a   1.000
_cell.length_b   1.000
_cell.length_c   1.000
_cell.angle_alpha   90.00
_cell.angle_beta   90.00
_cell.angle_gamma   90.00
#
_symmetry.space_group_name_H-M   'P 1'
#
loop_
_entity.id
_entity.type
_entity.pdbx_description
1 polymer ?
#
loop_
_entity_poly.entity_id
_entity_poly.type
_entity_poly.pdbx_seq_one_letter_code
_entity_poly.pdbx_strand_id
1 'polypeptide(L)'
;MKTSINYFLVLCISLHAFSQEKTQELDSIVINSTRISLPFKENSRTINIITAKDIKNSAATNVADLLQQVTGVDVRRRGTGGGQSDLYIRGGGFDQTLLLIDGIKMDDAQTGHHTMNAALPIEVIERIEIIKGPAARIFGQNAFTGAINIVTKKRLNNKVSINLEAGSFGQLNGSVTLGKETENSSIIAHVGALTSDGYRNNSDYNNQNYFLKGIFNKKKQPIEVIAAFFDKKFGAENFYTTNVTFNEYEETQNSLLGVSTTFKSNKFNVTPRIYWRRGQDMFLLRRDDPGFYRNFHITNKIGVETNASYTSDIGITGFGVDFSRFSIQSNNLGERVRTMVNFFLEHRFKLGSFDITPGIAATYFSDFKFNAFPGLDIGVQISDKVRVYGNVGYTFRAPTFTDLYYSDPATSGNPNLEPEKAFAQEIG
;
A
#
# COMPACT_ATOMS: atom_id res chain seq x y z
N MET A 1 8.55 31.02 59.56
CA MET A 1 8.88 30.82 58.11
C MET A 1 8.99 29.35 57.67
N LYS A 2 9.37 28.39 58.50
CA LYS A 2 9.51 26.96 58.13
C LYS A 2 8.17 26.22 57.98
N THR A 3 7.11 26.60 58.66
CA THR A 3 5.77 25.99 58.61
C THR A 3 4.99 26.34 57.32
N SER A 4 5.15 27.54 56.79
CA SER A 4 4.47 27.98 55.58
C SER A 4 4.97 27.30 54.28
N ILE A 5 6.22 26.84 54.25
CA ILE A 5 6.82 26.15 53.09
C ILE A 5 6.26 24.72 52.97
N ASN A 6 6.00 24.07 54.13
CA ASN A 6 5.44 22.71 54.12
C ASN A 6 4.00 22.66 53.60
N TYR A 7 3.17 23.68 53.91
CA TYR A 7 1.80 23.75 53.38
C TYR A 7 1.77 24.04 51.83
N PHE A 8 2.74 24.81 51.35
CA PHE A 8 2.83 25.08 49.90
C PHE A 8 3.29 23.83 49.14
N LEU A 9 4.18 23.03 49.71
CA LEU A 9 4.65 21.77 49.10
C LEU A 9 3.55 20.70 49.07
N VAL A 10 2.72 20.62 50.13
CA VAL A 10 1.56 19.70 50.17
C VAL A 10 0.45 20.15 49.22
N LEU A 11 0.24 21.44 49.01
CA LEU A 11 -0.72 21.97 48.05
C LEU A 11 -0.31 21.70 46.58
N CYS A 12 0.99 21.74 46.27
CA CYS A 12 1.51 21.41 44.93
C CYS A 12 1.40 19.92 44.58
N ILE A 13 1.46 19.03 45.59
CA ILE A 13 1.33 17.58 45.40
C ILE A 13 -0.14 17.18 45.16
N SER A 14 -1.10 17.89 45.71
CA SER A 14 -2.54 17.60 45.55
C SER A 14 -3.12 18.02 44.17
N LEU A 15 -2.43 18.86 43.41
CA LEU A 15 -2.88 19.31 42.09
C LEU A 15 -2.54 18.35 40.94
N HIS A 16 -1.76 17.30 41.19
CA HIS A 16 -1.37 16.32 40.18
C HIS A 16 -2.24 15.06 40.13
N ALA A 17 -3.30 14.96 40.92
CA ALA A 17 -4.11 13.74 41.10
C ALA A 17 -5.36 13.66 40.21
N PHE A 18 -5.64 14.62 39.35
CA PHE A 18 -6.88 14.64 38.55
C PHE A 18 -6.64 14.62 37.00
N SER A 19 -5.56 14.04 36.52
CA SER A 19 -5.45 13.74 35.08
C SER A 19 -5.54 12.24 34.85
N GLN A 20 -6.66 11.63 35.19
CA GLN A 20 -7.07 10.41 34.54
C GLN A 20 -7.77 10.81 33.24
N GLU A 21 -7.00 10.90 32.14
CA GLU A 21 -7.61 10.79 30.82
C GLU A 21 -8.46 9.50 30.82
N LYS A 22 -9.76 9.66 30.58
CA LYS A 22 -10.59 8.51 30.21
C LYS A 22 -9.87 7.80 29.08
N THR A 23 -9.38 6.60 29.33
CA THR A 23 -8.94 5.69 28.29
C THR A 23 -10.14 5.50 27.37
N GLN A 24 -10.14 6.24 26.26
CA GLN A 24 -11.08 5.98 25.19
C GLN A 24 -10.70 4.59 24.68
N GLU A 25 -11.57 3.60 24.92
CA GLU A 25 -11.44 2.30 24.26
C GLU A 25 -11.41 2.62 22.77
N LEU A 26 -10.24 2.43 22.15
CA LEU A 26 -10.11 2.50 20.71
C LEU A 26 -11.01 1.40 20.15
N ASP A 27 -11.99 1.77 19.34
CA ASP A 27 -12.79 0.82 18.57
C ASP A 27 -11.85 -0.20 17.97
N SER A 28 -12.18 -1.49 18.16
CA SER A 28 -11.34 -2.59 17.71
C SER A 28 -11.07 -2.42 16.21
N ILE A 29 -9.81 -2.10 15.84
CA ILE A 29 -9.43 -1.94 14.45
C ILE A 29 -9.62 -3.28 13.76
N VAL A 30 -10.49 -3.31 12.76
CA VAL A 30 -10.70 -4.48 11.90
C VAL A 30 -9.75 -4.38 10.71
N ILE A 31 -8.94 -5.41 10.51
CA ILE A 31 -8.05 -5.52 9.37
C ILE A 31 -8.88 -5.88 8.14
N ASN A 32 -8.89 -4.99 7.16
CA ASN A 32 -9.66 -5.16 5.92
C ASN A 32 -8.82 -5.64 4.74
N SER A 33 -7.51 -5.72 4.91
CA SER A 33 -6.60 -6.18 3.87
C SER A 33 -6.58 -7.71 3.74
N THR A 34 -7.06 -8.46 4.73
CA THR A 34 -7.19 -9.92 4.66
C THR A 34 -8.52 -10.33 4.04
N ARG A 35 -8.60 -11.57 3.52
CA ARG A 35 -9.82 -12.11 2.90
C ARG A 35 -10.95 -12.32 3.90
N ILE A 36 -10.59 -12.69 5.10
CA ILE A 36 -11.48 -12.74 6.27
C ILE A 36 -11.17 -11.50 7.11
N SER A 37 -12.12 -10.57 7.21
CA SER A 37 -11.96 -9.39 8.05
C SER A 37 -11.97 -9.77 9.52
N LEU A 38 -10.88 -9.55 10.23
CA LEU A 38 -10.71 -9.90 11.64
C LEU A 38 -10.32 -8.68 12.47
N PRO A 39 -10.75 -8.62 13.74
CA PRO A 39 -10.18 -7.68 14.69
C PRO A 39 -8.66 -7.85 14.76
N PHE A 40 -7.91 -6.75 14.91
CA PHE A 40 -6.45 -6.77 14.95
C PHE A 40 -5.90 -7.81 15.93
N LYS A 41 -6.48 -7.92 17.14
CA LYS A 41 -6.07 -8.84 18.20
C LYS A 41 -6.24 -10.34 17.85
N GLU A 42 -7.06 -10.66 16.85
CA GLU A 42 -7.36 -12.04 16.48
C GLU A 42 -6.52 -12.54 15.28
N ASN A 43 -5.65 -11.70 14.73
CA ASN A 43 -4.78 -12.11 13.64
C ASN A 43 -3.61 -12.96 14.12
N SER A 44 -3.25 -14.00 13.37
CA SER A 44 -2.13 -14.89 13.63
C SER A 44 -0.95 -14.60 12.70
N ARG A 45 -0.64 -13.29 12.55
CA ARG A 45 0.42 -12.74 11.70
C ARG A 45 0.99 -11.49 12.31
N THR A 46 2.22 -11.16 11.97
CA THR A 46 2.82 -9.88 12.34
C THR A 46 2.20 -8.76 11.50
N ILE A 47 1.37 -7.94 12.15
CA ILE A 47 0.72 -6.78 11.54
C ILE A 47 1.10 -5.53 12.31
N ASN A 48 1.54 -4.50 11.60
CA ASN A 48 1.69 -3.16 12.14
C ASN A 48 0.62 -2.24 11.53
N ILE A 49 0.15 -1.29 12.32
CA ILE A 49 -0.84 -0.32 11.88
C ILE A 49 -0.31 1.07 12.20
N ILE A 50 -0.28 1.93 11.18
CA ILE A 50 -0.10 3.38 11.35
C ILE A 50 -1.49 3.98 11.31
N THR A 51 -1.96 4.50 12.44
CA THR A 51 -3.31 5.07 12.57
C THR A 51 -3.37 6.52 12.08
N ALA A 52 -4.57 7.06 11.86
CA ALA A 52 -4.76 8.49 11.57
C ALA A 52 -4.16 9.40 12.66
N LYS A 53 -4.14 8.95 13.91
CA LYS A 53 -3.51 9.68 15.03
C LYS A 53 -1.99 9.68 14.88
N ASP A 54 -1.38 8.55 14.52
CA ASP A 54 0.06 8.44 14.28
C ASP A 54 0.47 9.32 13.11
N ILE A 55 -0.27 9.29 12.01
CA ILE A 55 -0.05 10.14 10.83
C ILE A 55 -0.08 11.63 11.23
N LYS A 56 -1.11 12.05 11.97
CA LYS A 56 -1.26 13.44 12.42
C LYS A 56 -0.16 13.91 13.35
N ASN A 57 0.35 13.01 14.20
CA ASN A 57 1.39 13.33 15.19
C ASN A 57 2.81 13.15 14.63
N SER A 58 2.95 12.61 13.44
CA SER A 58 4.22 12.41 12.75
C SER A 58 4.67 13.70 12.05
N ALA A 59 5.99 13.87 11.89
CA ALA A 59 6.58 14.87 11.00
C ALA A 59 6.67 14.40 9.54
N ALA A 60 6.08 13.25 9.22
CA ALA A 60 6.07 12.71 7.86
C ALA A 60 5.25 13.58 6.91
N THR A 61 5.79 13.85 5.74
CA THR A 61 5.13 14.64 4.69
C THR A 61 4.55 13.77 3.56
N ASN A 62 4.89 12.49 3.55
CA ASN A 62 4.46 11.52 2.53
C ASN A 62 4.44 10.09 3.10
N VAL A 63 3.89 9.15 2.33
CA VAL A 63 3.78 7.73 2.72
C VAL A 63 5.13 7.08 2.96
N ALA A 64 6.17 7.43 2.19
CA ALA A 64 7.51 6.87 2.35
C ALA A 64 8.10 7.23 3.72
N ASP A 65 7.87 8.47 4.22
CA ASP A 65 8.28 8.89 5.56
C ASP A 65 7.59 8.08 6.66
N LEU A 66 6.29 7.83 6.50
CA LEU A 66 5.51 7.04 7.45
C LEU A 66 6.00 5.60 7.51
N LEU A 67 6.23 4.99 6.36
CA LEU A 67 6.68 3.60 6.27
C LEU A 67 8.10 3.40 6.82
N GLN A 68 8.99 4.37 6.63
CA GLN A 68 10.36 4.34 7.16
C GLN A 68 10.40 4.27 8.70
N GLN A 69 9.35 4.69 9.40
CA GLN A 69 9.26 4.63 10.85
C GLN A 69 8.90 3.23 11.37
N VAL A 70 8.55 2.29 10.50
CA VAL A 70 8.09 0.95 10.87
C VAL A 70 9.24 -0.03 10.89
N THR A 71 9.55 -0.62 12.04
CA THR A 71 10.59 -1.64 12.16
C THR A 71 10.44 -2.75 11.12
N GLY A 72 11.53 -3.06 10.39
CA GLY A 72 11.54 -4.09 9.35
C GLY A 72 10.90 -3.68 8.02
N VAL A 73 10.57 -2.41 7.85
CA VAL A 73 10.27 -1.79 6.57
C VAL A 73 11.42 -0.84 6.24
N ASP A 74 11.97 -0.93 5.04
CA ASP A 74 13.00 -0.05 4.52
C ASP A 74 12.47 0.63 3.25
N VAL A 75 12.57 1.96 3.18
CA VAL A 75 12.18 2.74 2.01
C VAL A 75 13.42 3.43 1.47
N ARG A 76 13.97 2.88 0.41
CA ARG A 76 15.16 3.44 -0.24
C ARG A 76 14.75 4.50 -1.24
N ARG A 77 15.11 5.73 -0.91
CA ARG A 77 14.83 6.89 -1.75
C ARG A 77 16.01 7.18 -2.65
N ARG A 78 15.69 7.47 -3.88
CA ARG A 78 16.63 8.06 -4.83
C ARG A 78 16.29 9.55 -4.93
N GLY A 79 17.17 10.41 -4.41
CA GLY A 79 16.93 11.83 -4.30
C GLY A 79 16.11 12.26 -3.06
N THR A 80 15.57 13.48 -3.12
CA THR A 80 14.70 14.04 -2.10
C THR A 80 13.27 13.51 -2.21
N GLY A 81 12.38 13.90 -1.30
CA GLY A 81 11.03 13.36 -1.14
C GLY A 81 10.09 13.41 -2.36
N GLY A 82 10.52 14.05 -3.45
CA GLY A 82 9.75 14.13 -4.69
C GLY A 82 10.08 13.06 -5.73
N GLY A 83 11.24 12.40 -5.63
CA GLY A 83 11.72 11.42 -6.60
C GLY A 83 11.19 9.99 -6.41
N GLN A 84 11.96 9.03 -6.88
CA GLN A 84 11.67 7.60 -6.79
C GLN A 84 11.91 7.04 -5.38
N SER A 85 11.11 6.05 -5.00
CA SER A 85 11.29 5.30 -3.74
C SER A 85 10.99 3.83 -3.95
N ASP A 86 11.89 2.98 -3.46
CA ASP A 86 11.76 1.54 -3.49
C ASP A 86 11.39 1.01 -2.10
N LEU A 87 10.46 0.09 -2.03
CA LEU A 87 9.88 -0.43 -0.79
C LEU A 87 10.34 -1.86 -0.52
N TYR A 88 10.89 -2.10 0.67
CA TYR A 88 11.39 -3.40 1.10
C TYR A 88 10.78 -3.79 2.45
N ILE A 89 10.47 -5.07 2.63
CA ILE A 89 10.07 -5.64 3.92
C ILE A 89 11.04 -6.75 4.30
N ARG A 90 11.62 -6.67 5.51
CA ARG A 90 12.50 -7.72 6.09
C ARG A 90 13.65 -8.15 5.17
N GLY A 91 14.21 -7.22 4.41
CA GLY A 91 15.34 -7.49 3.51
C GLY A 91 14.97 -8.15 2.18
N GLY A 92 13.69 -8.31 1.87
CA GLY A 92 13.25 -8.74 0.53
C GLY A 92 13.44 -7.66 -0.53
N GLY A 93 13.27 -8.01 -1.80
CA GLY A 93 13.34 -7.07 -2.92
C GLY A 93 12.11 -6.15 -3.02
N PHE A 94 12.26 -5.05 -3.74
CA PHE A 94 11.14 -4.12 -4.00
C PHE A 94 10.01 -4.76 -4.81
N ASP A 95 10.30 -5.75 -5.66
CA ASP A 95 9.31 -6.54 -6.40
C ASP A 95 8.62 -7.60 -5.54
N GLN A 96 9.12 -7.85 -4.31
CA GLN A 96 8.63 -8.86 -3.39
C GLN A 96 7.68 -8.31 -2.33
N THR A 97 7.38 -7.02 -2.39
CA THR A 97 6.48 -6.31 -1.47
C THR A 97 5.27 -5.79 -2.23
N LEU A 98 4.07 -6.23 -1.85
CA LEU A 98 2.84 -5.79 -2.48
C LEU A 98 2.29 -4.54 -1.80
N LEU A 99 2.06 -3.47 -2.58
CA LEU A 99 1.30 -2.31 -2.15
C LEU A 99 -0.16 -2.43 -2.61
N LEU A 100 -1.10 -2.05 -1.74
CA LEU A 100 -2.52 -1.96 -2.04
C LEU A 100 -3.06 -0.58 -1.64
N ILE A 101 -4.08 -0.12 -2.35
CA ILE A 101 -4.90 1.05 -1.98
C ILE A 101 -6.34 0.59 -1.87
N ASP A 102 -6.93 0.67 -0.68
CA ASP A 102 -8.26 0.12 -0.38
C ASP A 102 -8.44 -1.33 -0.87
N GLY A 103 -7.37 -2.14 -0.81
CA GLY A 103 -7.33 -3.51 -1.30
C GLY A 103 -7.12 -3.67 -2.81
N ILE A 104 -7.05 -2.61 -3.59
CA ILE A 104 -6.67 -2.66 -5.01
C ILE A 104 -5.16 -2.85 -5.11
N LYS A 105 -4.72 -3.90 -5.79
CA LYS A 105 -3.30 -4.23 -5.95
C LYS A 105 -2.61 -3.23 -6.88
N MET A 106 -1.52 -2.64 -6.39
CA MET A 106 -0.72 -1.63 -7.07
C MET A 106 0.54 -2.21 -7.75
N ASP A 107 0.61 -3.54 -7.89
CA ASP A 107 1.67 -4.24 -8.60
C ASP A 107 1.73 -3.81 -10.08
N ASP A 108 2.93 -3.67 -10.63
CA ASP A 108 3.18 -3.36 -12.03
C ASP A 108 3.95 -4.49 -12.70
N ALA A 109 3.53 -4.86 -13.91
CA ALA A 109 4.20 -5.92 -14.66
C ALA A 109 5.47 -5.42 -15.36
N GLN A 110 5.67 -4.11 -15.49
CA GLN A 110 6.89 -3.53 -16.03
C GLN A 110 8.05 -3.69 -15.04
N THR A 111 7.90 -3.16 -13.82
CA THR A 111 8.91 -3.15 -12.77
C THR A 111 8.29 -2.81 -11.42
N GLY A 112 8.88 -3.29 -10.32
CA GLY A 112 8.49 -2.91 -8.96
C GLY A 112 8.94 -1.51 -8.52
N HIS A 113 9.88 -0.89 -9.23
CA HIS A 113 10.36 0.47 -8.93
C HIS A 113 9.26 1.53 -8.96
N HIS A 114 8.18 1.31 -9.70
CA HIS A 114 7.08 2.26 -9.84
C HIS A 114 5.96 2.09 -8.79
N THR A 115 6.09 1.12 -7.89
CA THR A 115 5.06 0.82 -6.87
C THR A 115 4.73 2.04 -6.02
N MET A 116 5.74 2.82 -5.58
CA MET A 116 5.56 4.01 -4.76
C MET A 116 5.23 5.28 -5.55
N ASN A 117 5.22 5.25 -6.88
CA ASN A 117 4.83 6.42 -7.69
C ASN A 117 3.33 6.74 -7.59
N ALA A 118 2.52 5.78 -7.18
CA ALA A 118 1.09 5.93 -6.90
C ALA A 118 0.79 6.12 -5.41
N ALA A 119 1.77 6.60 -4.61
CA ALA A 119 1.56 6.85 -3.20
C ALA A 119 0.59 8.03 -2.97
N LEU A 120 -0.48 7.75 -2.22
CA LEU A 120 -1.52 8.73 -1.90
C LEU A 120 -0.99 9.86 -1.00
N PRO A 121 -1.56 11.09 -1.09
CA PRO A 121 -1.33 12.13 -0.10
C PRO A 121 -1.80 11.69 1.29
N ILE A 122 -1.02 12.03 2.32
CA ILE A 122 -1.29 11.61 3.70
C ILE A 122 -2.62 12.14 4.24
N GLU A 123 -3.11 13.24 3.72
CA GLU A 123 -4.36 13.90 4.12
C GLU A 123 -5.59 13.03 3.87
N VAL A 124 -5.55 12.15 2.88
CA VAL A 124 -6.66 11.25 2.54
C VAL A 124 -6.54 9.86 3.17
N ILE A 125 -5.46 9.59 3.91
CA ILE A 125 -5.21 8.29 4.53
C ILE A 125 -5.88 8.18 5.89
N GLU A 126 -6.64 7.12 6.10
CA GLU A 126 -7.24 6.73 7.37
C GLU A 126 -6.24 5.95 8.23
N ARG A 127 -5.57 4.97 7.64
CA ARG A 127 -4.53 4.16 8.25
C ARG A 127 -3.72 3.42 7.21
N ILE A 128 -2.57 2.89 7.62
CA ILE A 128 -1.76 1.97 6.80
C ILE A 128 -1.64 0.66 7.57
N GLU A 129 -2.01 -0.45 6.91
CA GLU A 129 -1.92 -1.82 7.43
C GLU A 129 -0.72 -2.50 6.80
N ILE A 130 0.26 -2.92 7.61
CA ILE A 130 1.51 -3.54 7.14
C ILE A 130 1.52 -4.99 7.63
N ILE A 131 1.32 -5.93 6.71
CA ILE A 131 1.38 -7.37 6.96
C ILE A 131 2.78 -7.83 6.59
N LYS A 132 3.51 -8.39 7.55
CA LYS A 132 4.87 -8.92 7.35
C LYS A 132 4.83 -10.44 7.27
N GLY A 133 5.75 -11.01 6.49
CA GLY A 133 5.85 -12.45 6.29
C GLY A 133 5.06 -12.95 5.07
N PRO A 134 4.92 -14.27 4.88
CA PRO A 134 4.36 -14.88 3.68
C PRO A 134 2.87 -14.53 3.53
N ALA A 135 2.53 -13.68 2.58
CA ALA A 135 1.17 -13.21 2.36
C ALA A 135 0.59 -13.65 1.00
N ALA A 136 1.31 -14.46 0.23
CA ALA A 136 0.85 -14.89 -1.10
C ALA A 136 -0.44 -15.73 -1.06
N ARG A 137 -0.69 -16.48 0.02
CA ARG A 137 -1.95 -17.21 0.24
C ARG A 137 -3.16 -16.27 0.28
N ILE A 138 -2.97 -15.02 0.72
CA ILE A 138 -4.05 -14.03 0.84
C ILE A 138 -4.13 -13.19 -0.44
N PHE A 139 -2.99 -12.71 -0.94
CA PHE A 139 -2.94 -11.70 -1.99
C PHE A 139 -2.49 -12.24 -3.35
N GLY A 140 -1.91 -13.44 -3.41
CA GLY A 140 -1.28 -13.98 -4.61
C GLY A 140 0.15 -13.46 -4.80
N GLN A 141 0.52 -13.23 -6.06
CA GLN A 141 1.87 -12.79 -6.44
C GLN A 141 2.31 -11.49 -5.76
N ASN A 142 3.62 -11.28 -5.68
CA ASN A 142 4.32 -10.10 -5.15
C ASN A 142 4.12 -9.84 -3.64
N ALA A 143 3.23 -10.57 -2.97
CA ALA A 143 3.14 -10.59 -1.51
C ALA A 143 4.12 -11.61 -0.91
N PHE A 144 5.39 -11.56 -1.36
CA PHE A 144 6.44 -12.52 -1.02
C PHE A 144 6.95 -12.30 0.40
N THR A 145 7.37 -11.08 0.73
CA THR A 145 7.86 -10.70 2.05
C THR A 145 6.81 -10.01 2.91
N GLY A 146 5.70 -9.60 2.30
CA GLY A 146 4.60 -8.94 2.95
C GLY A 146 3.73 -8.11 2.02
N ALA A 147 2.75 -7.44 2.61
CA ALA A 147 1.85 -6.54 1.91
C ALA A 147 1.58 -5.29 2.74
N ILE A 148 1.43 -4.16 2.08
CA ILE A 148 1.06 -2.88 2.69
C ILE A 148 -0.25 -2.41 2.07
N ASN A 149 -1.27 -2.19 2.88
CA ASN A 149 -2.55 -1.66 2.42
C ASN A 149 -2.79 -0.25 2.97
N ILE A 150 -2.85 0.72 2.08
CA ILE A 150 -3.23 2.09 2.41
C ILE A 150 -4.74 2.17 2.38
N VAL A 151 -5.35 2.36 3.55
CA VAL A 151 -6.81 2.52 3.70
C VAL A 151 -7.14 4.00 3.68
N THR A 152 -7.97 4.42 2.76
CA THR A 152 -8.35 5.82 2.60
C THR A 152 -9.55 6.20 3.47
N LYS A 153 -9.62 7.46 3.87
CA LYS A 153 -10.72 8.00 4.67
C LYS A 153 -12.05 7.82 3.95
N LYS A 154 -13.07 7.47 4.72
CA LYS A 154 -14.45 7.38 4.22
C LYS A 154 -15.23 8.67 4.44
N ARG A 155 -14.73 9.54 5.33
CA ARG A 155 -15.27 10.87 5.64
C ARG A 155 -14.15 11.78 6.13
N LEU A 156 -14.35 13.07 6.05
CA LEU A 156 -13.48 14.08 6.67
C LEU A 156 -14.17 14.69 7.89
N ASN A 157 -13.42 14.91 8.95
CA ASN A 157 -13.91 15.63 10.15
C ASN A 157 -14.15 17.11 9.82
N ASN A 158 -13.27 17.71 9.02
CA ASN A 158 -13.41 19.09 8.54
C ASN A 158 -13.87 19.08 7.07
N LYS A 159 -14.77 19.99 6.71
CA LYS A 159 -15.26 20.12 5.33
C LYS A 159 -14.19 20.59 4.36
N VAL A 160 -13.22 21.37 4.87
CA VAL A 160 -12.10 21.92 4.11
C VAL A 160 -10.84 21.79 4.96
N SER A 161 -9.76 21.33 4.35
CA SER A 161 -8.41 21.35 4.92
C SER A 161 -7.47 21.95 3.87
N ILE A 162 -6.66 22.91 4.28
CA ILE A 162 -5.64 23.54 3.45
C ILE A 162 -4.30 23.30 4.12
N ASN A 163 -3.31 22.84 3.38
CA ASN A 163 -1.94 22.71 3.83
C ASN A 163 -1.04 23.56 2.93
N LEU A 164 -0.16 24.36 3.53
CA LEU A 164 0.85 25.18 2.84
C LEU A 164 2.16 25.05 3.60
N GLU A 165 3.20 24.65 2.89
CA GLU A 165 4.54 24.49 3.46
C GLU A 165 5.56 25.12 2.52
N ALA A 166 6.57 25.75 3.10
CA ALA A 166 7.73 26.28 2.39
C ALA A 166 9.01 25.79 3.07
N GLY A 167 10.04 25.52 2.29
CA GLY A 167 11.30 24.99 2.79
C GLY A 167 12.50 25.48 2.02
N SER A 168 13.67 24.98 2.37
CA SER A 168 14.92 25.26 1.67
C SER A 168 14.87 24.76 0.23
N PHE A 169 15.74 25.29 -0.61
CA PHE A 169 15.88 24.90 -2.03
C PHE A 169 14.60 25.14 -2.85
N GLY A 170 13.92 26.26 -2.61
CA GLY A 170 12.70 26.61 -3.33
C GLY A 170 11.54 25.62 -3.08
N GLN A 171 11.58 24.81 -2.02
CA GLN A 171 10.51 23.85 -1.75
C GLN A 171 9.21 24.58 -1.40
N LEU A 172 8.17 24.23 -2.14
CA LEU A 172 6.80 24.69 -1.90
C LEU A 172 5.87 23.47 -1.98
N ASN A 173 5.04 23.30 -0.95
CA ASN A 173 3.98 22.29 -0.91
C ASN A 173 2.65 22.99 -0.64
N GLY A 174 1.68 22.78 -1.51
CA GLY A 174 0.34 23.30 -1.35
C GLY A 174 -0.72 22.25 -1.62
N SER A 175 -1.68 22.08 -0.73
CA SER A 175 -2.79 21.15 -0.96
C SER A 175 -4.12 21.65 -0.40
N VAL A 176 -5.20 21.20 -1.02
CA VAL A 176 -6.57 21.43 -0.58
C VAL A 176 -7.31 20.10 -0.57
N THR A 177 -7.92 19.78 0.58
CA THR A 177 -8.79 18.61 0.72
C THR A 177 -10.19 19.07 1.09
N LEU A 178 -11.17 18.62 0.32
CA LEU A 178 -12.58 18.94 0.50
C LEU A 178 -13.35 17.70 0.89
N GLY A 179 -14.29 17.83 1.84
CA GLY A 179 -15.18 16.75 2.26
C GLY A 179 -16.62 17.22 2.35
N LYS A 180 -17.52 16.38 1.86
CA LYS A 180 -18.96 16.56 2.05
C LYS A 180 -19.58 15.24 2.47
N GLU A 181 -20.33 15.27 3.56
CA GLU A 181 -21.08 14.12 4.04
C GLU A 181 -22.56 14.45 4.15
N THR A 182 -23.38 13.51 3.73
CA THR A 182 -24.83 13.49 3.91
C THR A 182 -25.20 12.16 4.56
N GLU A 183 -26.46 11.99 4.92
CA GLU A 183 -26.95 10.71 5.46
C GLU A 183 -26.73 9.53 4.50
N ASN A 184 -26.75 9.76 3.20
CA ASN A 184 -26.72 8.71 2.17
C ASN A 184 -25.45 8.72 1.31
N SER A 185 -24.59 9.73 1.42
CA SER A 185 -23.36 9.82 0.64
C SER A 185 -22.22 10.48 1.41
N SER A 186 -21.00 10.22 0.96
CA SER A 186 -19.78 10.89 1.41
C SER A 186 -18.88 11.10 0.20
N ILE A 187 -18.29 12.29 0.07
CA ILE A 187 -17.36 12.62 -1.00
C ILE A 187 -16.14 13.28 -0.37
N ILE A 188 -14.95 12.86 -0.81
CA ILE A 188 -13.66 13.46 -0.48
C ILE A 188 -12.96 13.76 -1.79
N ALA A 189 -12.51 15.00 -1.96
CA ALA A 189 -11.69 15.43 -3.08
C ALA A 189 -10.41 16.08 -2.56
N HIS A 190 -9.28 15.80 -3.20
CA HIS A 190 -8.00 16.38 -2.86
C HIS A 190 -7.24 16.79 -4.13
N VAL A 191 -6.53 17.91 -4.04
CA VAL A 191 -5.55 18.36 -5.01
C VAL A 191 -4.34 18.87 -4.26
N GLY A 192 -3.14 18.49 -4.72
CA GLY A 192 -1.88 18.93 -4.14
C GLY A 192 -0.80 19.10 -5.21
N ALA A 193 0.13 20.00 -4.92
CA ALA A 193 1.33 20.23 -5.71
C ALA A 193 2.54 20.43 -4.78
N LEU A 194 3.65 19.80 -5.14
CA LEU A 194 4.92 19.86 -4.41
C LEU A 194 6.05 20.11 -5.40
N THR A 195 6.80 21.21 -5.21
CA THR A 195 7.93 21.55 -6.06
C THR A 195 9.18 21.83 -5.24
N SER A 196 10.35 21.69 -5.85
CA SER A 196 11.64 22.12 -5.30
C SER A 196 12.68 22.23 -6.41
N ASP A 197 13.62 23.16 -6.25
CA ASP A 197 14.79 23.30 -7.13
C ASP A 197 15.85 22.21 -6.88
N GLY A 198 15.69 21.45 -5.78
CA GLY A 198 16.64 20.40 -5.37
C GLY A 198 17.84 20.94 -4.58
N TYR A 199 18.39 20.08 -3.72
CA TYR A 199 19.54 20.44 -2.84
C TYR A 199 20.90 20.20 -3.49
N ARG A 200 20.93 19.58 -4.66
CA ARG A 200 22.10 19.32 -5.49
C ARG A 200 21.72 19.39 -6.96
N ASN A 201 22.75 19.36 -7.83
CA ASN A 201 22.52 19.35 -9.27
C ASN A 201 21.53 18.26 -9.69
N ASN A 202 20.64 18.60 -10.63
CA ASN A 202 19.67 17.68 -11.24
C ASN A 202 18.89 16.84 -10.21
N SER A 203 18.42 17.47 -9.11
CA SER A 203 17.57 16.86 -8.09
C SER A 203 16.30 17.67 -7.84
N ASP A 204 15.94 18.53 -8.79
CA ASP A 204 14.68 19.27 -8.85
C ASP A 204 13.49 18.31 -9.03
N TYR A 205 12.32 18.74 -8.56
CA TYR A 205 11.09 17.97 -8.77
C TYR A 205 9.86 18.86 -8.83
N ASN A 206 8.86 18.37 -9.56
CA ASN A 206 7.52 18.93 -9.65
C ASN A 206 6.50 17.79 -9.65
N ASN A 207 5.75 17.67 -8.57
CA ASN A 207 4.78 16.60 -8.36
C ASN A 207 3.39 17.17 -8.18
N GLN A 208 2.42 16.56 -8.83
CA GLN A 208 1.01 16.89 -8.67
C GLN A 208 0.24 15.61 -8.31
N ASN A 209 -0.76 15.76 -7.46
CA ASN A 209 -1.63 14.65 -7.08
C ASN A 209 -3.08 15.09 -6.99
N TYR A 210 -3.95 14.22 -7.44
CA TYR A 210 -5.39 14.41 -7.45
C TYR A 210 -6.05 13.14 -6.91
N PHE A 211 -7.01 13.30 -6.02
CA PHE A 211 -7.72 12.17 -5.45
C PHE A 211 -9.20 12.50 -5.28
N LEU A 212 -10.05 11.53 -5.59
CA LEU A 212 -11.47 11.58 -5.39
C LEU A 212 -11.96 10.24 -4.81
N LYS A 213 -12.70 10.29 -3.72
CA LYS A 213 -13.43 9.14 -3.21
C LYS A 213 -14.88 9.51 -2.97
N GLY A 214 -15.78 8.69 -3.49
CA GLY A 214 -17.23 8.81 -3.28
C GLY A 214 -17.80 7.54 -2.68
N ILE A 215 -18.68 7.67 -1.69
CA ILE A 215 -19.50 6.57 -1.18
C ILE A 215 -20.94 6.99 -1.32
N PHE A 216 -21.71 6.26 -2.09
CA PHE A 216 -23.11 6.55 -2.43
C PHE A 216 -24.02 5.45 -1.90
N ASN A 217 -25.29 5.79 -1.66
CA ASN A 217 -26.32 4.85 -1.21
C ASN A 217 -25.96 4.09 0.09
N LYS A 218 -25.35 4.80 1.05
CA LYS A 218 -24.81 4.27 2.32
C LYS A 218 -25.83 3.47 3.13
N LYS A 219 -27.11 3.86 3.09
CA LYS A 219 -28.17 3.24 3.89
C LYS A 219 -28.68 1.91 3.35
N LYS A 220 -28.55 1.67 2.05
CA LYS A 220 -29.07 0.45 1.40
C LYS A 220 -27.93 -0.43 0.92
N GLN A 221 -27.28 0.00 -0.16
CA GLN A 221 -26.24 -0.74 -0.84
C GLN A 221 -25.10 0.22 -1.17
N PRO A 222 -24.06 0.33 -0.32
CA PRO A 222 -22.99 1.30 -0.54
C PRO A 222 -22.22 0.97 -1.81
N ILE A 223 -22.06 1.98 -2.67
CA ILE A 223 -21.19 1.95 -3.84
C ILE A 223 -20.03 2.87 -3.55
N GLU A 224 -18.81 2.34 -3.52
CA GLU A 224 -17.58 3.08 -3.33
C GLU A 224 -16.92 3.31 -4.70
N VAL A 225 -16.54 4.55 -4.98
CA VAL A 225 -15.79 4.96 -6.17
C VAL A 225 -14.51 5.61 -5.70
N ILE A 226 -13.38 5.21 -6.27
CA ILE A 226 -12.08 5.83 -6.06
C ILE A 226 -11.48 6.23 -7.40
N ALA A 227 -10.94 7.43 -7.49
CA ALA A 227 -10.15 7.91 -8.61
C ALA A 227 -8.92 8.65 -8.09
N ALA A 228 -7.76 8.40 -8.69
CA ALA A 228 -6.54 9.12 -8.36
C ALA A 228 -5.69 9.31 -9.61
N PHE A 229 -4.97 10.44 -9.64
CA PHE A 229 -3.98 10.74 -10.67
C PHE A 229 -2.75 11.37 -10.03
N PHE A 230 -1.58 10.91 -10.44
CA PHE A 230 -0.29 11.38 -9.96
C PHE A 230 0.58 11.72 -11.16
N ASP A 231 1.17 12.90 -11.18
CA ASP A 231 2.15 13.35 -12.15
C ASP A 231 3.42 13.76 -11.41
N LYS A 232 4.54 13.11 -11.72
CA LYS A 232 5.84 13.39 -11.12
C LYS A 232 6.86 13.64 -12.19
N LYS A 233 7.66 14.69 -11.99
CA LYS A 233 8.76 15.09 -12.87
C LYS A 233 9.95 15.41 -12.00
N PHE A 234 11.09 14.76 -12.23
CA PHE A 234 12.25 14.97 -11.37
C PHE A 234 13.57 14.72 -12.07
N GLY A 235 14.58 15.46 -11.66
CA GLY A 235 15.96 15.16 -11.97
C GLY A 235 16.40 13.88 -11.26
N ALA A 236 16.96 12.95 -12.00
CA ALA A 236 17.29 11.60 -11.55
C ALA A 236 18.80 11.37 -11.42
N GLU A 237 19.52 12.34 -10.87
CA GLU A 237 20.99 12.34 -10.74
C GLU A 237 21.54 11.06 -10.14
N ASN A 238 22.33 10.30 -10.90
CA ASN A 238 22.95 9.04 -10.51
C ASN A 238 21.94 7.92 -10.12
N PHE A 239 20.75 7.89 -10.73
CA PHE A 239 19.80 6.83 -10.43
C PHE A 239 20.16 5.53 -11.12
N TYR A 240 20.56 5.60 -12.38
CA TYR A 240 20.82 4.44 -13.23
C TYR A 240 22.25 4.37 -13.74
N THR A 241 23.00 5.48 -13.70
CA THR A 241 24.44 5.51 -14.03
C THR A 241 25.21 6.34 -13.02
N THR A 242 26.45 5.96 -12.78
CA THR A 242 27.40 6.77 -11.97
C THR A 242 28.16 7.80 -12.77
N ASN A 243 27.89 7.92 -14.06
CA ASN A 243 28.54 8.90 -14.91
C ASN A 243 27.89 10.30 -14.71
N VAL A 244 28.57 11.14 -13.95
CA VAL A 244 28.12 12.50 -13.59
C VAL A 244 27.95 13.46 -14.78
N THR A 245 28.35 13.07 -15.99
CA THR A 245 28.10 13.88 -17.20
C THR A 245 26.69 13.73 -17.74
N PHE A 246 25.92 12.75 -17.24
CA PHE A 246 24.55 12.52 -17.64
C PHE A 246 23.60 13.19 -16.65
N ASN A 247 22.78 14.12 -17.17
CA ASN A 247 21.68 14.73 -16.42
C ASN A 247 20.44 13.87 -16.60
N GLU A 248 20.36 12.73 -15.89
CA GLU A 248 19.22 11.82 -15.97
C GLU A 248 17.93 12.52 -15.54
N TYR A 249 16.83 12.20 -16.19
CA TYR A 249 15.52 12.80 -15.90
C TYR A 249 14.41 11.79 -16.05
N GLU A 250 13.40 11.86 -15.20
CA GLU A 250 12.27 10.95 -15.22
C GLU A 250 10.93 11.67 -15.06
N GLU A 251 9.95 11.26 -15.84
CA GLU A 251 8.56 11.66 -15.70
C GLU A 251 7.70 10.41 -15.52
N THR A 252 6.87 10.37 -14.47
CA THR A 252 5.95 9.28 -14.24
C THR A 252 4.53 9.79 -14.04
N GLN A 253 3.57 9.12 -14.67
CA GLN A 253 2.15 9.37 -14.48
C GLN A 253 1.46 8.08 -14.06
N ASN A 254 0.60 8.17 -13.05
CA ASN A 254 -0.17 7.04 -12.57
C ASN A 254 -1.64 7.41 -12.41
N SER A 255 -2.53 6.61 -12.98
CA SER A 255 -3.98 6.74 -12.84
C SER A 255 -4.54 5.52 -12.16
N LEU A 256 -5.51 5.70 -11.30
CA LEU A 256 -6.29 4.67 -10.65
C LEU A 256 -7.77 5.03 -10.75
N LEU A 257 -8.60 4.09 -11.18
CA LEU A 257 -10.05 4.16 -11.10
C LEU A 257 -10.57 2.84 -10.57
N GLY A 258 -11.42 2.87 -9.55
CA GLY A 258 -12.00 1.68 -8.96
C GLY A 258 -13.44 1.90 -8.54
N VAL A 259 -14.26 0.86 -8.70
CA VAL A 259 -15.63 0.83 -8.22
C VAL A 259 -15.84 -0.48 -7.48
N SER A 260 -16.42 -0.40 -6.28
CA SER A 260 -16.77 -1.57 -5.49
C SER A 260 -18.09 -1.37 -4.77
N THR A 261 -18.70 -2.48 -4.38
CA THR A 261 -19.86 -2.49 -3.52
C THR A 261 -19.78 -3.69 -2.58
N THR A 262 -20.44 -3.66 -1.44
CA THR A 262 -20.43 -4.76 -0.48
C THR A 262 -21.84 -5.18 -0.16
N PHE A 263 -22.20 -6.39 -0.52
CA PHE A 263 -23.45 -7.04 -0.14
C PHE A 263 -23.24 -7.74 1.21
N LYS A 264 -24.05 -7.36 2.21
CA LYS A 264 -23.97 -7.92 3.55
C LYS A 264 -25.28 -8.60 3.93
N SER A 265 -25.16 -9.80 4.47
CA SER A 265 -26.22 -10.48 5.19
C SER A 265 -25.70 -10.99 6.53
N ASN A 266 -26.55 -11.65 7.33
CA ASN A 266 -26.12 -12.17 8.63
C ASN A 266 -24.92 -13.15 8.54
N LYS A 267 -24.83 -13.92 7.46
CA LYS A 267 -23.81 -14.94 7.27
C LYS A 267 -22.85 -14.67 6.12
N PHE A 268 -23.23 -13.83 5.16
CA PHE A 268 -22.43 -13.56 3.95
C PHE A 268 -22.03 -12.09 3.83
N ASN A 269 -20.77 -11.88 3.47
CA ASN A 269 -20.29 -10.61 2.93
C ASN A 269 -19.70 -10.90 1.55
N VAL A 270 -20.13 -10.17 0.53
CA VAL A 270 -19.60 -10.29 -0.83
C VAL A 270 -19.24 -8.91 -1.35
N THR A 271 -18.00 -8.73 -1.77
CA THR A 271 -17.49 -7.45 -2.26
C THR A 271 -16.93 -7.63 -3.67
N PRO A 272 -17.75 -7.46 -4.71
CA PRO A 272 -17.25 -7.30 -6.07
C PRO A 272 -16.57 -5.94 -6.25
N ARG A 273 -15.53 -5.93 -7.10
CA ARG A 273 -14.76 -4.75 -7.47
C ARG A 273 -14.33 -4.84 -8.93
N ILE A 274 -14.35 -3.70 -9.61
CA ILE A 274 -13.69 -3.51 -10.90
C ILE A 274 -12.74 -2.34 -10.77
N TYR A 275 -11.55 -2.43 -11.38
CA TYR A 275 -10.60 -1.35 -11.37
C TYR A 275 -9.77 -1.29 -12.65
N TRP A 276 -9.26 -0.10 -12.92
CA TRP A 276 -8.31 0.17 -13.97
C TRP A 276 -7.16 1.01 -13.42
N ARG A 277 -5.96 0.64 -13.82
CA ARG A 277 -4.74 1.39 -13.56
C ARG A 277 -4.01 1.64 -14.86
N ARG A 278 -3.39 2.81 -14.96
CA ARG A 278 -2.46 3.16 -16.02
C ARG A 278 -1.20 3.74 -15.40
N GLY A 279 -0.05 3.21 -15.78
CA GLY A 279 1.26 3.78 -15.55
C GLY A 279 1.82 4.33 -16.84
N GLN A 280 2.50 5.46 -16.79
CA GLN A 280 3.33 5.98 -17.85
C GLN A 280 4.65 6.38 -17.24
N ASP A 281 5.74 5.99 -17.88
CA ASP A 281 7.09 6.24 -17.43
C ASP A 281 7.93 6.68 -18.65
N MET A 282 8.59 7.81 -18.50
CA MET A 282 9.56 8.35 -19.47
C MET A 282 10.87 8.63 -18.75
N PHE A 283 11.89 7.92 -19.14
CA PHE A 283 13.27 8.13 -18.69
C PHE A 283 14.12 8.75 -19.82
N LEU A 284 14.88 9.78 -19.48
CA LEU A 284 15.89 10.39 -20.36
C LEU A 284 17.26 10.24 -19.72
N LEU A 285 18.22 9.65 -20.44
CA LEU A 285 19.60 9.59 -19.96
C LEU A 285 20.26 10.98 -19.95
N ARG A 286 19.84 11.84 -20.88
CA ARG A 286 20.29 13.22 -20.98
C ARG A 286 19.08 14.14 -21.12
N ARG A 287 18.79 14.90 -20.07
CA ARG A 287 17.69 15.87 -20.06
C ARG A 287 17.87 16.99 -21.08
N ASP A 288 19.14 17.39 -21.29
CA ASP A 288 19.54 18.41 -22.26
C ASP A 288 19.53 17.93 -23.72
N ASP A 289 19.53 16.62 -23.94
CA ASP A 289 19.45 15.99 -25.25
C ASP A 289 18.52 14.78 -25.23
N PRO A 290 17.18 14.97 -25.24
CA PRO A 290 16.19 13.89 -25.16
C PRO A 290 16.27 12.87 -26.30
N GLY A 291 16.94 13.20 -27.41
CA GLY A 291 17.16 12.32 -28.54
C GLY A 291 18.29 11.31 -28.34
N PHE A 292 19.19 11.55 -27.37
CA PHE A 292 20.34 10.70 -27.12
C PHE A 292 19.96 9.30 -26.65
N TYR A 293 19.10 9.20 -25.62
CA TYR A 293 18.52 7.94 -25.15
C TYR A 293 17.26 8.20 -24.33
N ARG A 294 16.17 7.54 -24.71
CA ARG A 294 14.88 7.66 -24.06
C ARG A 294 14.21 6.29 -23.94
N ASN A 295 13.80 5.93 -22.73
CA ASN A 295 12.82 4.88 -22.49
C ASN A 295 11.45 5.51 -22.30
N PHE A 296 10.43 4.86 -22.89
CA PHE A 296 9.05 5.28 -22.73
C PHE A 296 8.13 4.07 -22.67
N HIS A 297 7.44 3.96 -21.55
CA HIS A 297 6.60 2.82 -21.21
C HIS A 297 5.19 3.30 -20.87
N ILE A 298 4.19 2.59 -21.37
CA ILE A 298 2.80 2.76 -21.00
C ILE A 298 2.25 1.42 -20.56
N THR A 299 1.88 1.30 -19.29
CA THR A 299 1.27 0.09 -18.73
C THR A 299 -0.22 0.33 -18.46
N ASN A 300 -1.03 -0.70 -18.66
CA ASN A 300 -2.42 -0.73 -18.27
C ASN A 300 -2.72 -2.04 -17.54
N LYS A 301 -3.50 -1.94 -16.47
CA LYS A 301 -4.05 -3.09 -15.75
C LYS A 301 -5.54 -2.91 -15.58
N ILE A 302 -6.31 -3.88 -16.06
CA ILE A 302 -7.75 -3.99 -15.77
C ILE A 302 -7.92 -5.19 -14.85
N GLY A 303 -8.66 -5.03 -13.77
CA GLY A 303 -8.96 -6.10 -12.82
C GLY A 303 -10.44 -6.16 -12.47
N VAL A 304 -10.94 -7.39 -12.33
CA VAL A 304 -12.27 -7.69 -11.79
C VAL A 304 -12.07 -8.68 -10.66
N GLU A 305 -12.52 -8.34 -9.48
CA GLU A 305 -12.30 -9.11 -8.26
C GLU A 305 -13.61 -9.31 -7.51
N THR A 306 -13.81 -10.49 -6.95
CA THR A 306 -14.87 -10.76 -5.99
C THR A 306 -14.29 -11.43 -4.77
N ASN A 307 -14.41 -10.77 -3.62
CA ASN A 307 -14.08 -11.30 -2.31
C ASN A 307 -15.36 -11.64 -1.57
N ALA A 308 -15.43 -12.82 -0.97
CA ALA A 308 -16.57 -13.25 -0.20
C ALA A 308 -16.15 -13.91 1.12
N SER A 309 -16.95 -13.72 2.15
CA SER A 309 -16.82 -14.47 3.40
C SER A 309 -18.15 -15.03 3.85
N TYR A 310 -18.12 -16.23 4.42
CA TYR A 310 -19.26 -16.92 4.98
C TYR A 310 -18.99 -17.29 6.45
N THR A 311 -19.86 -16.85 7.34
CA THR A 311 -19.81 -17.16 8.78
C THR A 311 -20.71 -18.33 9.08
N SER A 312 -20.17 -19.37 9.71
CA SER A 312 -20.86 -20.58 10.15
C SER A 312 -20.58 -20.87 11.62
N ASP A 313 -21.21 -21.90 12.16
CA ASP A 313 -21.01 -22.30 13.56
C ASP A 313 -19.59 -22.86 13.82
N ILE A 314 -18.91 -23.35 12.78
CA ILE A 314 -17.55 -23.89 12.86
C ILE A 314 -16.46 -22.85 12.54
N GLY A 315 -16.83 -21.63 12.13
CA GLY A 315 -15.87 -20.58 11.84
C GLY A 315 -16.24 -19.72 10.63
N ILE A 316 -15.22 -19.11 10.02
CA ILE A 316 -15.38 -18.19 8.90
C ILE A 316 -14.64 -18.72 7.68
N THR A 317 -15.33 -18.87 6.56
CA THR A 317 -14.73 -19.20 5.25
C THR A 317 -14.56 -17.95 4.43
N GLY A 318 -13.34 -17.67 3.96
CA GLY A 318 -13.03 -16.64 2.98
C GLY A 318 -12.75 -17.27 1.62
N PHE A 319 -13.33 -16.75 0.56
CA PHE A 319 -13.09 -17.23 -0.80
C PHE A 319 -13.25 -16.10 -1.82
N GLY A 320 -12.69 -16.29 -2.99
CA GLY A 320 -12.87 -15.33 -4.07
C GLY A 320 -12.09 -15.64 -5.32
N VAL A 321 -12.30 -14.80 -6.30
CA VAL A 321 -11.65 -14.84 -7.60
C VAL A 321 -11.21 -13.43 -7.99
N ASP A 322 -10.05 -13.35 -8.63
CA ASP A 322 -9.49 -12.13 -9.17
C ASP A 322 -8.99 -12.42 -10.60
N PHE A 323 -9.55 -11.72 -11.56
CA PHE A 323 -9.09 -11.69 -12.94
C PHE A 323 -8.39 -10.38 -13.20
N SER A 324 -7.19 -10.41 -13.78
CA SER A 324 -6.51 -9.20 -14.22
C SER A 324 -5.78 -9.41 -15.55
N ARG A 325 -5.73 -8.34 -16.33
CA ARG A 325 -4.99 -8.25 -17.58
C ARG A 325 -4.08 -7.05 -17.53
N PHE A 326 -2.79 -7.31 -17.69
CA PHE A 326 -1.73 -6.32 -17.85
C PHE A 326 -1.38 -6.19 -19.33
N SER A 327 -1.15 -4.99 -19.80
CA SER A 327 -0.57 -4.71 -21.09
C SER A 327 0.48 -3.61 -21.00
N ILE A 328 1.53 -3.71 -21.78
CA ILE A 328 2.56 -2.68 -21.91
C ILE A 328 2.79 -2.37 -23.39
N GLN A 329 3.00 -1.08 -23.65
CA GLN A 329 3.56 -0.55 -24.89
C GLN A 329 4.84 0.19 -24.55
N SER A 330 5.94 -0.18 -25.16
CA SER A 330 7.26 0.31 -24.79
C SER A 330 8.18 0.33 -26.00
N ASN A 331 9.00 1.37 -26.12
CA ASN A 331 10.04 1.44 -27.14
C ASN A 331 11.22 0.50 -26.88
N ASN A 332 11.40 0.06 -25.61
CA ASN A 332 12.46 -0.88 -25.22
C ASN A 332 11.93 -2.31 -25.04
N LEU A 333 10.79 -2.48 -24.29
CA LEU A 333 10.23 -3.78 -23.97
C LEU A 333 9.27 -4.33 -25.05
N GLY A 334 8.91 -3.50 -26.04
CA GLY A 334 7.92 -3.84 -27.06
C GLY A 334 6.48 -3.87 -26.51
N GLU A 335 5.59 -4.58 -27.22
CA GLU A 335 4.21 -4.80 -26.79
C GLU A 335 4.09 -6.16 -26.10
N ARG A 336 3.59 -6.17 -24.87
CA ARG A 336 3.41 -7.39 -24.07
C ARG A 336 2.06 -7.40 -23.38
N VAL A 337 1.56 -8.62 -23.13
CA VAL A 337 0.33 -8.85 -22.39
C VAL A 337 0.54 -10.02 -21.45
N ARG A 338 0.07 -9.85 -20.19
CA ARG A 338 -0.02 -10.93 -19.19
C ARG A 338 -1.43 -10.97 -18.66
N THR A 339 -2.06 -12.12 -18.70
CA THR A 339 -3.37 -12.36 -18.09
C THR A 339 -3.19 -13.25 -16.87
N MET A 340 -3.89 -12.93 -15.80
CA MET A 340 -3.83 -13.65 -14.54
C MET A 340 -5.23 -13.93 -14.01
N VAL A 341 -5.43 -15.14 -13.51
CA VAL A 341 -6.63 -15.56 -12.79
C VAL A 341 -6.22 -16.13 -11.45
N ASN A 342 -6.66 -15.53 -10.37
CA ASN A 342 -6.44 -16.02 -9.01
C ASN A 342 -7.72 -16.58 -8.42
N PHE A 343 -7.59 -17.72 -7.78
CA PHE A 343 -8.58 -18.27 -6.85
C PHE A 343 -7.96 -18.31 -5.47
N PHE A 344 -8.74 -18.05 -4.46
CA PHE A 344 -8.33 -18.30 -3.09
C PHE A 344 -9.46 -18.86 -2.26
N LEU A 345 -9.09 -19.69 -1.29
CA LEU A 345 -9.98 -20.30 -0.30
C LEU A 345 -9.22 -20.42 1.02
N GLU A 346 -9.83 -19.94 2.08
CA GLU A 346 -9.33 -20.18 3.44
C GLU A 346 -10.50 -20.40 4.39
N HIS A 347 -10.27 -21.16 5.46
CA HIS A 347 -11.27 -21.32 6.51
C HIS A 347 -10.60 -21.14 7.87
N ARG A 348 -11.16 -20.25 8.68
CA ARG A 348 -10.74 -20.05 10.06
C ARG A 348 -11.63 -20.84 11.01
N PHE A 349 -11.10 -21.90 11.57
CA PHE A 349 -11.70 -22.62 12.69
C PHE A 349 -11.40 -21.88 14.00
N LYS A 350 -12.43 -21.66 14.82
CA LYS A 350 -12.28 -21.09 16.17
C LYS A 350 -12.65 -22.15 17.21
N LEU A 351 -11.66 -22.63 17.96
CA LEU A 351 -11.76 -23.76 18.89
C LEU A 351 -11.38 -23.28 20.30
N GLY A 352 -12.29 -22.54 20.94
CA GLY A 352 -12.02 -21.92 22.24
C GLY A 352 -10.90 -20.88 22.14
N SER A 353 -9.77 -21.13 22.84
CA SER A 353 -8.58 -20.27 22.81
C SER A 353 -7.71 -20.45 21.56
N PHE A 354 -7.96 -21.48 20.75
CA PHE A 354 -7.22 -21.79 19.54
C PHE A 354 -7.97 -21.30 18.31
N ASP A 355 -7.22 -20.87 17.32
CA ASP A 355 -7.72 -20.74 15.95
C ASP A 355 -6.70 -21.33 14.96
N ILE A 356 -7.23 -21.94 13.91
CA ILE A 356 -6.46 -22.57 12.84
C ILE A 356 -7.05 -22.11 11.53
N THR A 357 -6.21 -21.56 10.66
CA THR A 357 -6.64 -21.02 9.36
C THR A 357 -5.84 -21.67 8.23
N PRO A 358 -6.19 -22.88 7.77
CA PRO A 358 -5.68 -23.41 6.51
C PRO A 358 -6.22 -22.60 5.34
N GLY A 359 -5.44 -22.50 4.28
CA GLY A 359 -5.87 -21.84 3.07
C GLY A 359 -4.93 -22.07 1.90
N ILE A 360 -5.42 -21.74 0.73
CA ILE A 360 -4.70 -21.87 -0.52
C ILE A 360 -5.09 -20.71 -1.45
N ALA A 361 -4.09 -20.11 -2.11
CA ALA A 361 -4.31 -19.35 -3.33
C ALA A 361 -3.77 -20.15 -4.51
N ALA A 362 -4.42 -20.05 -5.65
CA ALA A 362 -4.03 -20.69 -6.88
C ALA A 362 -4.11 -19.67 -8.02
N THR A 363 -3.01 -19.46 -8.74
CA THR A 363 -2.92 -18.49 -9.81
C THR A 363 -2.56 -19.15 -11.12
N TYR A 364 -3.33 -18.85 -12.15
CA TYR A 364 -2.97 -19.13 -13.53
C TYR A 364 -2.43 -17.87 -14.20
N PHE A 365 -1.26 -17.96 -14.80
CA PHE A 365 -0.66 -16.93 -15.63
C PHE A 365 -0.62 -17.38 -17.09
N SER A 366 -0.83 -16.45 -18.00
CA SER A 366 -0.72 -16.76 -19.44
C SER A 366 0.69 -17.22 -19.83
N ASP A 367 1.72 -16.70 -19.17
CA ASP A 367 3.14 -16.98 -19.41
C ASP A 367 3.71 -18.05 -18.44
N PHE A 368 3.44 -17.97 -17.12
CA PHE A 368 4.01 -18.87 -16.11
C PHE A 368 3.07 -20.00 -15.66
N LYS A 369 1.94 -20.17 -16.36
CA LYS A 369 0.96 -21.25 -16.14
C LYS A 369 0.42 -21.27 -14.71
N PHE A 370 0.15 -22.47 -14.17
CA PHE A 370 -0.49 -22.66 -12.88
C PHE A 370 0.52 -22.71 -11.73
N ASN A 371 0.23 -21.97 -10.66
CA ASN A 371 1.00 -21.95 -9.43
C ASN A 371 0.04 -21.94 -8.24
N ALA A 372 0.38 -22.67 -7.17
CA ALA A 372 -0.43 -22.77 -5.97
C ALA A 372 0.39 -22.40 -4.72
N PHE A 373 -0.26 -21.72 -3.77
CA PHE A 373 0.34 -21.18 -2.56
C PHE A 373 -0.45 -21.62 -1.34
N PRO A 374 -0.30 -22.89 -0.90
CA PRO A 374 -0.89 -23.33 0.34
C PRO A 374 -0.22 -22.68 1.53
N GLY A 375 -0.97 -22.53 2.63
CA GLY A 375 -0.45 -22.01 3.87
C GLY A 375 -1.39 -22.27 5.03
N LEU A 376 -0.87 -22.09 6.24
CA LEU A 376 -1.54 -22.36 7.50
C LEU A 376 -1.16 -21.28 8.52
N ASP A 377 -2.17 -20.70 9.17
CA ASP A 377 -1.96 -19.88 10.36
C ASP A 377 -2.56 -20.62 11.58
N ILE A 378 -1.86 -20.55 12.69
CA ILE A 378 -2.29 -21.10 13.98
C ILE A 378 -2.12 -20.01 15.03
N GLY A 379 -3.12 -19.80 15.87
CA GLY A 379 -3.06 -18.86 16.97
C GLY A 379 -3.61 -19.43 18.26
N VAL A 380 -3.02 -19.03 19.37
CA VAL A 380 -3.45 -19.43 20.73
C VAL A 380 -3.53 -18.19 21.59
N GLN A 381 -4.71 -17.91 22.10
CA GLN A 381 -4.92 -16.86 23.12
C GLN A 381 -4.63 -17.44 24.47
N ILE A 382 -3.47 -17.11 25.06
CA ILE A 382 -3.04 -17.60 26.39
C ILE A 382 -3.71 -16.80 27.51
N SER A 383 -3.86 -15.50 27.32
CA SER A 383 -4.56 -14.60 28.23
C SER A 383 -5.10 -13.38 27.46
N ASP A 384 -5.86 -12.50 28.10
CA ASP A 384 -6.38 -11.29 27.46
C ASP A 384 -5.30 -10.38 26.87
N LYS A 385 -4.04 -10.53 27.33
CA LYS A 385 -2.90 -9.70 26.93
C LYS A 385 -1.86 -10.46 26.11
N VAL A 386 -1.91 -11.78 26.06
CA VAL A 386 -0.86 -12.61 25.43
C VAL A 386 -1.48 -13.56 24.43
N ARG A 387 -1.05 -13.42 23.18
CA ARG A 387 -1.36 -14.34 22.08
C ARG A 387 -0.05 -14.85 21.50
N VAL A 388 0.03 -16.16 21.28
CA VAL A 388 1.12 -16.80 20.54
C VAL A 388 0.56 -17.27 19.22
N TYR A 389 1.31 -17.09 18.15
CA TYR A 389 0.88 -17.53 16.82
C TYR A 389 2.05 -18.03 15.98
N GLY A 390 1.74 -18.83 14.98
CA GLY A 390 2.66 -19.24 13.93
C GLY A 390 1.96 -19.23 12.59
N ASN A 391 2.71 -18.95 11.55
CA ASN A 391 2.23 -19.08 10.18
C ASN A 391 3.30 -19.71 9.29
N VAL A 392 2.84 -20.49 8.32
CA VAL A 392 3.66 -21.11 7.28
C VAL A 392 2.99 -20.95 5.94
N GLY A 393 3.76 -20.79 4.88
CA GLY A 393 3.19 -20.70 3.54
C GLY A 393 4.24 -20.60 2.45
N TYR A 394 3.80 -20.91 1.25
CA TYR A 394 4.57 -20.64 0.04
C TYR A 394 4.35 -19.22 -0.43
N THR A 395 5.41 -18.62 -0.94
CA THR A 395 5.40 -17.28 -1.54
C THR A 395 5.94 -17.34 -2.97
N PHE A 396 5.61 -16.32 -3.76
CA PHE A 396 5.84 -16.34 -5.20
C PHE A 396 6.01 -14.93 -5.74
N ARG A 397 6.97 -14.74 -6.67
CA ARG A 397 7.11 -13.55 -7.50
C ARG A 397 7.29 -13.97 -8.97
N ALA A 398 6.42 -13.47 -9.84
CA ALA A 398 6.63 -13.60 -11.27
C ALA A 398 7.66 -12.57 -11.75
N PRO A 399 8.59 -12.94 -12.66
CA PRO A 399 9.48 -11.98 -13.29
C PRO A 399 8.71 -10.84 -13.99
N THR A 400 9.23 -9.62 -13.88
CA THR A 400 8.68 -8.44 -14.55
C THR A 400 9.01 -8.46 -16.03
N PHE A 401 8.39 -7.59 -16.82
CA PHE A 401 8.75 -7.45 -18.23
C PHE A 401 10.15 -6.86 -18.38
N THR A 402 10.62 -6.05 -17.44
CA THR A 402 12.00 -5.57 -17.40
C THR A 402 12.99 -6.71 -17.18
N ASP A 403 12.73 -7.60 -16.22
CA ASP A 403 13.57 -8.79 -15.97
C ASP A 403 13.70 -9.67 -17.22
N LEU A 404 12.61 -9.81 -17.97
CA LEU A 404 12.53 -10.73 -19.11
C LEU A 404 13.04 -10.14 -20.42
N TYR A 405 12.77 -8.86 -20.70
CA TYR A 405 12.86 -8.33 -22.07
C TYR A 405 13.61 -7.01 -22.21
N TYR A 406 14.09 -6.42 -21.10
CA TYR A 406 14.86 -5.18 -21.21
C TYR A 406 16.14 -5.37 -22.02
N SER A 407 16.49 -4.40 -22.84
CA SER A 407 17.73 -4.45 -23.63
C SER A 407 18.27 -3.05 -23.87
N ASP A 408 19.47 -2.81 -23.37
CA ASP A 408 20.30 -1.66 -23.69
C ASP A 408 21.77 -2.11 -23.87
N PRO A 409 22.71 -1.21 -24.20
CA PRO A 409 24.12 -1.60 -24.38
C PRO A 409 24.80 -2.21 -23.15
N ALA A 410 24.27 -1.97 -21.95
CA ALA A 410 24.87 -2.42 -20.69
C ALA A 410 24.08 -3.57 -20.02
N THR A 411 22.78 -3.70 -20.34
CA THR A 411 21.87 -4.60 -19.63
C THR A 411 21.01 -5.39 -20.60
N SER A 412 20.88 -6.70 -20.36
CA SER A 412 20.02 -7.59 -21.13
C SER A 412 19.14 -8.43 -20.20
N GLY A 413 17.83 -8.38 -20.40
CA GLY A 413 16.87 -9.25 -19.74
C GLY A 413 17.04 -10.72 -20.18
N ASN A 414 16.47 -11.63 -19.40
CA ASN A 414 16.50 -13.06 -19.70
C ASN A 414 15.07 -13.62 -19.83
N PRO A 415 14.59 -13.91 -21.06
CA PRO A 415 13.25 -14.45 -21.28
C PRO A 415 12.98 -15.83 -20.66
N ASN A 416 14.04 -16.53 -20.23
CA ASN A 416 13.97 -17.88 -19.65
C ASN A 416 13.93 -17.85 -18.12
N LEU A 417 13.79 -16.69 -17.49
CA LEU A 417 13.65 -16.61 -16.03
C LEU A 417 12.38 -17.32 -15.57
N GLU A 418 12.54 -18.11 -14.53
CA GLU A 418 11.43 -18.76 -13.84
C GLU A 418 10.98 -17.90 -12.64
N PRO A 419 9.73 -18.06 -12.21
CA PRO A 419 9.24 -17.40 -11.00
C PRO A 419 10.02 -17.79 -9.75
N GLU A 420 10.29 -16.83 -8.89
CA GLU A 420 10.85 -17.04 -7.57
C GLU A 420 9.81 -17.69 -6.64
N LYS A 421 10.25 -18.69 -5.88
CA LYS A 421 9.41 -19.40 -4.91
C LYS A 421 10.17 -19.56 -3.60
N ALA A 422 9.49 -19.37 -2.48
CA ALA A 422 10.04 -19.68 -1.17
C ALA A 422 8.98 -20.31 -0.28
N PHE A 423 9.43 -21.16 0.64
CA PHE A 423 8.66 -21.62 1.79
C PHE A 423 9.10 -20.78 2.99
N ALA A 424 8.16 -20.06 3.57
CA ALA A 424 8.42 -19.18 4.70
C ALA A 424 7.61 -19.61 5.92
N GLN A 425 8.19 -19.40 7.10
CA GLN A 425 7.56 -19.71 8.39
C GLN A 425 7.88 -18.61 9.39
N GLU A 426 6.94 -18.34 10.29
CA GLU A 426 7.05 -17.32 11.31
C GLU A 426 6.40 -17.80 12.61
N ILE A 427 6.98 -17.39 13.75
CA ILE A 427 6.41 -17.54 15.09
C ILE A 427 6.45 -16.17 15.76
N GLY A 428 5.37 -15.81 16.43
CA GLY A 428 5.27 -14.56 17.16
C GLY A 428 4.32 -14.61 18.36
#